data_73aab2da1a6be9dccb14365ac45f55fa
#
_entry.id   73aab2da1a6be9dccb14365ac45f55fa
#
_cell.length_a   1.000
_cell.length_b   1.000
_cell.length_c   1.000
_cell.angle_alpha   90.00
_cell.angle_beta   90.00
_cell.angle_gamma   90.00
#
_symmetry.space_group_name_H-M   'P 1'
#
loop_
_entity.id
_entity.type
_entity.pdbx_description
1 polymer ?
#
loop_
_entity_poly.entity_id
_entity_poly.type
_entity_poly.pdbx_seq_one_letter_code
_entity_poly.pdbx_strand_id
1 'polypeptide(L)'
;MHTSPLFHPFEARVPERVAAVLRAAKLLHRQAVADSRMQSLPVLRRLISSQVLWGLNLPQLFDQKAMVQRKHVLQMLALEAGMSDWASYRDALAGNSPDVHLPLEALSLHAGYPNHWFSTLEQAREHAAQRGGQVVQFGTQAVVLPNVAEAPAGHWG
;
A
#
# COMPACT_ATOMS: atom_id res chain seq x y z
N MET A 1 -12.69 -33.10 -6.20
CA MET A 1 -12.83 -32.38 -6.40
C MET A 1 -13.13 -31.78 -6.35
N HIS A 2 -12.96 -31.70 -5.94
CA HIS A 2 -13.17 -30.88 -5.89
C HIS A 2 -12.95 -30.14 -5.54
N THR A 3 -12.59 -30.27 -5.33
CA THR A 3 -12.51 -29.67 -5.04
C THR A 3 -12.42 -28.85 -4.92
N SER A 4 -12.16 -29.07 -4.51
CA SER A 4 -12.00 -27.94 -4.40
C SER A 4 -12.13 -26.70 -5.15
N PRO A 5 -12.96 -26.39 -5.91
CA PRO A 5 -13.10 -25.13 -6.60
C PRO A 5 -13.25 -23.94 -5.68
N LEU A 6 -13.87 -24.14 -4.58
CA LEU A 6 -14.03 -23.08 -3.58
C LEU A 6 -12.72 -22.58 -3.07
N PHE A 7 -11.84 -23.49 -2.90
CA PHE A 7 -10.53 -23.22 -2.39
C PHE A 7 -9.68 -22.49 -3.43
N HIS A 8 -9.79 -22.94 -4.68
CA HIS A 8 -8.95 -22.38 -5.73
C HIS A 8 -9.27 -20.95 -6.09
N PRO A 9 -10.53 -20.53 -6.19
CA PRO A 9 -10.81 -19.12 -6.45
C PRO A 9 -10.19 -18.21 -5.43
N PHE A 10 -10.14 -18.62 -4.19
CA PHE A 10 -9.53 -17.83 -3.15
C PHE A 10 -8.03 -17.67 -3.39
N GLU A 11 -7.38 -18.78 -3.77
CA GLU A 11 -5.94 -18.73 -4.04
C GLU A 11 -5.60 -17.93 -5.28
N ALA A 12 -6.48 -17.92 -6.26
CA ALA A 12 -6.23 -17.23 -7.49
C ALA A 12 -6.37 -15.73 -7.36
N ARG A 13 -6.98 -15.26 -6.29
CA ARG A 13 -7.18 -13.82 -6.11
C ARG A 13 -5.90 -13.15 -5.66
N VAL A 14 -5.71 -11.92 -6.14
CA VAL A 14 -4.61 -11.11 -5.68
C VAL A 14 -4.81 -10.83 -4.19
N PRO A 15 -3.80 -11.07 -3.35
CA PRO A 15 -3.94 -10.76 -1.93
C PRO A 15 -4.35 -9.31 -1.72
N GLU A 16 -5.18 -9.09 -0.72
CA GLU A 16 -5.78 -7.78 -0.51
C GLU A 16 -4.72 -6.70 -0.28
N ARG A 17 -3.65 -7.02 0.45
CA ARG A 17 -2.60 -6.02 0.68
C ARG A 17 -1.87 -5.67 -0.61
N VAL A 18 -1.64 -6.65 -1.48
CA VAL A 18 -1.04 -6.38 -2.78
C VAL A 18 -1.98 -5.50 -3.61
N ALA A 19 -3.27 -5.84 -3.63
CA ALA A 19 -4.25 -5.04 -4.36
C ALA A 19 -4.31 -3.61 -3.85
N ALA A 20 -4.25 -3.43 -2.54
CA ALA A 20 -4.26 -2.10 -1.95
C ALA A 20 -3.07 -1.26 -2.40
N VAL A 21 -1.89 -1.86 -2.42
CA VAL A 21 -0.69 -1.16 -2.87
C VAL A 21 -0.75 -0.85 -4.36
N LEU A 22 -1.29 -1.78 -5.16
CA LEU A 22 -1.46 -1.52 -6.60
C LEU A 22 -2.41 -0.36 -6.85
N ARG A 23 -3.49 -0.26 -6.09
CA ARG A 23 -4.40 0.87 -6.20
C ARG A 23 -3.72 2.17 -5.78
N ALA A 24 -2.94 2.12 -4.71
CA ALA A 24 -2.18 3.28 -4.27
C ALA A 24 -1.19 3.73 -5.34
N ALA A 25 -0.50 2.78 -5.98
CA ALA A 25 0.45 3.10 -7.03
C ALA A 25 -0.25 3.76 -8.22
N LYS A 26 -1.43 3.29 -8.56
CA LYS A 26 -2.20 3.89 -9.66
C LYS A 26 -2.58 5.33 -9.34
N LEU A 27 -3.02 5.56 -8.11
CA LEU A 27 -3.36 6.91 -7.67
C LEU A 27 -2.13 7.82 -7.68
N LEU A 28 -1.03 7.35 -7.12
CA LEU A 28 0.19 8.14 -7.05
C LEU A 28 0.75 8.43 -8.44
N HIS A 29 0.67 7.46 -9.34
CA HIS A 29 1.11 7.69 -10.71
C HIS A 29 0.27 8.79 -11.37
N ARG A 30 -1.04 8.74 -11.19
CA ARG A 30 -1.92 9.77 -11.73
C ARG A 30 -1.56 11.14 -11.18
N GLN A 31 -1.26 11.21 -9.89
CA GLN A 31 -0.85 12.46 -9.27
C GLN A 31 0.50 12.93 -9.80
N ALA A 32 1.44 12.01 -9.98
CA ALA A 32 2.78 12.36 -10.43
C ALA A 32 2.77 13.03 -11.80
N VAL A 33 1.88 12.61 -12.69
CA VAL A 33 1.82 13.16 -14.05
C VAL A 33 0.79 14.27 -14.20
N ALA A 34 0.12 14.65 -13.11
CA ALA A 34 -0.86 15.72 -13.15
C ALA A 34 -0.21 17.05 -13.40
N ASP A 35 -0.93 17.96 -14.06
CA ASP A 35 -0.42 19.31 -14.33
C ASP A 35 -0.36 20.16 -13.07
N SER A 36 -1.19 19.85 -12.09
CA SER A 36 -1.20 20.58 -10.84
C SER A 36 0.05 20.25 -10.03
N ARG A 37 0.81 21.29 -9.69
CA ARG A 37 2.00 21.10 -8.87
C ARG A 37 1.66 20.61 -7.47
N MET A 38 0.51 21.01 -6.96
CA MET A 38 0.09 20.55 -5.64
C MET A 38 -0.09 19.04 -5.61
N GLN A 39 -0.51 18.45 -6.73
CA GLN A 39 -0.66 17.00 -6.81
C GLN A 39 0.63 16.30 -7.17
N SER A 40 1.38 16.85 -8.13
CA SER A 40 2.53 16.14 -8.69
C SER A 40 3.79 16.23 -7.84
N LEU A 41 4.08 17.40 -7.29
CA LEU A 41 5.36 17.59 -6.62
C LEU A 41 5.60 16.66 -5.43
N PRO A 42 4.61 16.39 -4.57
CA PRO A 42 4.86 15.47 -3.46
C PRO A 42 5.29 14.08 -3.92
N VAL A 43 4.67 13.58 -4.98
CA VAL A 43 5.04 12.25 -5.50
C VAL A 43 6.40 12.30 -6.18
N LEU A 44 6.66 13.34 -6.96
CA LEU A 44 7.93 13.47 -7.65
C LEU A 44 9.09 13.60 -6.65
N ARG A 45 8.87 14.29 -5.54
CA ARG A 45 9.88 14.36 -4.49
C ARG A 45 10.20 13.00 -3.91
N ARG A 46 9.18 12.18 -3.72
CA ARG A 46 9.37 10.83 -3.20
C ARG A 46 10.17 9.97 -4.18
N LEU A 47 9.90 10.11 -5.48
CA LEU A 47 10.65 9.40 -6.50
C LEU A 47 12.12 9.76 -6.48
N ILE A 48 12.42 11.04 -6.29
CA ILE A 48 13.81 11.48 -6.21
C ILE A 48 14.45 11.01 -4.91
N SER A 49 13.75 11.14 -3.79
CA SER A 49 14.28 10.74 -2.49
C SER A 49 14.58 9.25 -2.42
N SER A 50 13.78 8.43 -3.08
CA SER A 50 13.99 6.99 -3.11
C SER A 50 15.03 6.58 -4.15
N GLN A 51 15.50 7.54 -4.96
CA GLN A 51 16.51 7.32 -6.00
C GLN A 51 16.04 6.42 -7.14
N VAL A 52 14.74 6.28 -7.29
CA VAL A 52 14.19 5.52 -8.43
C VAL A 52 14.48 6.24 -9.73
N LEU A 53 14.36 7.57 -9.72
CA LEU A 53 14.68 8.41 -10.88
C LEU A 53 15.78 9.37 -10.47
N TRP A 54 16.97 8.85 -10.36
CA TRP A 54 18.12 9.65 -9.96
C TRP A 54 18.75 10.31 -11.18
N GLY A 55 19.57 11.33 -10.90
CA GLY A 55 20.19 12.10 -11.97
C GLY A 55 19.33 13.27 -12.44
N LEU A 56 18.13 13.42 -11.89
CA LEU A 56 17.25 14.55 -12.19
C LEU A 56 16.95 15.30 -10.90
N ASN A 57 16.86 16.63 -10.99
CA ASN A 57 16.35 17.39 -9.86
C ASN A 57 14.82 17.53 -10.01
N LEU A 58 14.18 18.11 -9.02
CA LEU A 58 12.73 18.19 -8.99
C LEU A 58 12.17 19.00 -10.17
N PRO A 59 12.70 20.19 -10.50
CA PRO A 59 12.19 20.91 -11.67
C PRO A 59 12.34 20.13 -12.97
N GLN A 60 13.47 19.44 -13.15
CA GLN A 60 13.69 18.64 -14.34
C GLN A 60 12.68 17.50 -14.43
N LEU A 61 12.44 16.83 -13.30
CA LEU A 61 11.49 15.73 -13.29
C LEU A 61 10.07 16.23 -13.53
N PHE A 62 9.72 17.38 -13.00
CA PHE A 62 8.41 17.95 -13.27
C PHE A 62 8.23 18.23 -14.76
N ASP A 63 9.24 18.78 -15.42
CA ASP A 63 9.17 19.05 -16.85
C ASP A 63 9.07 17.75 -17.66
N GLN A 64 9.63 16.67 -17.14
CA GLN A 64 9.66 15.38 -17.83
C GLN A 64 8.75 14.36 -17.15
N LYS A 65 7.74 14.81 -16.42
CA LYS A 65 6.91 13.91 -15.62
C LYS A 65 6.20 12.84 -16.43
N ALA A 66 6.02 13.06 -17.74
CA ALA A 66 5.39 12.07 -18.59
C ALA A 66 6.21 10.78 -18.69
N MET A 67 7.52 10.83 -18.38
CA MET A 67 8.35 9.64 -18.38
C MET A 67 8.09 8.72 -17.18
N VAL A 68 7.44 9.23 -16.14
CA VAL A 68 7.15 8.44 -14.96
C VAL A 68 6.13 7.36 -15.30
N GLN A 69 6.46 6.13 -14.95
CA GLN A 69 5.59 4.99 -15.19
C GLN A 69 5.16 4.39 -13.86
N ARG A 70 4.10 3.59 -13.90
CA ARG A 70 3.62 2.95 -12.68
C ARG A 70 4.70 2.09 -12.02
N LYS A 71 5.54 1.44 -12.82
CA LYS A 71 6.63 0.64 -12.28
C LYS A 71 7.58 1.45 -11.42
N HIS A 72 7.79 2.71 -11.75
CA HIS A 72 8.63 3.60 -10.94
C HIS A 72 7.98 3.86 -9.59
N VAL A 73 6.67 4.05 -9.58
CA VAL A 73 5.95 4.28 -8.34
C VAL A 73 5.96 3.03 -7.47
N LEU A 74 5.79 1.86 -8.07
CA LEU A 74 5.85 0.61 -7.32
C LEU A 74 7.23 0.39 -6.70
N GLN A 75 8.28 0.70 -7.45
CA GLN A 75 9.64 0.60 -6.93
C GLN A 75 9.85 1.58 -5.78
N MET A 76 9.35 2.79 -5.91
CA MET A 76 9.41 3.79 -4.86
C MET A 76 8.74 3.28 -3.57
N LEU A 77 7.54 2.73 -3.71
CA LEU A 77 6.81 2.21 -2.55
C LEU A 77 7.55 1.06 -1.89
N ALA A 78 8.17 0.19 -2.70
CA ALA A 78 8.96 -0.91 -2.17
C ALA A 78 10.16 -0.41 -1.37
N LEU A 79 10.87 0.57 -1.91
CA LEU A 79 12.04 1.13 -1.23
C LEU A 79 11.64 1.85 0.06
N GLU A 80 10.51 2.57 0.02
CA GLU A 80 10.01 3.24 1.22
C GLU A 80 9.61 2.24 2.31
N ALA A 81 9.21 1.05 1.90
CA ALA A 81 8.85 0.00 2.85
C ALA A 81 10.07 -0.79 3.33
N GLY A 82 11.27 -0.43 2.87
CA GLY A 82 12.49 -1.11 3.28
C GLY A 82 12.82 -2.33 2.45
N MET A 83 12.13 -2.54 1.34
CA MET A 83 12.40 -3.65 0.43
C MET A 83 13.31 -3.21 -0.70
N SER A 84 13.97 -4.16 -1.35
CA SER A 84 14.92 -3.84 -2.41
C SER A 84 14.24 -3.57 -3.75
N ASP A 85 13.08 -4.20 -3.99
CA ASP A 85 12.36 -4.01 -5.25
C ASP A 85 10.89 -4.39 -5.06
N TRP A 86 10.12 -4.14 -6.10
CA TRP A 86 8.68 -4.43 -6.06
C TRP A 86 8.39 -5.92 -5.89
N ALA A 87 9.18 -6.78 -6.54
CA ALA A 87 8.93 -8.22 -6.45
C ALA A 87 9.05 -8.70 -5.00
N SER A 88 10.10 -8.24 -4.29
CA SER A 88 10.28 -8.58 -2.89
C SER A 88 9.15 -8.03 -2.03
N TYR A 89 8.75 -6.79 -2.29
CA TYR A 89 7.67 -6.18 -1.53
C TYR A 89 6.35 -6.90 -1.75
N ARG A 90 6.06 -7.24 -3.01
CA ARG A 90 4.85 -7.97 -3.35
C ARG A 90 4.80 -9.32 -2.63
N ASP A 91 5.91 -10.02 -2.61
CA ASP A 91 5.97 -11.32 -1.93
C ASP A 91 5.74 -11.17 -0.42
N ALA A 92 6.32 -10.13 0.17
CA ALA A 92 6.10 -9.85 1.59
C ALA A 92 4.65 -9.50 1.88
N LEU A 93 4.03 -8.73 1.01
CA LEU A 93 2.63 -8.35 1.17
C LEU A 93 1.71 -9.56 1.04
N ALA A 94 2.07 -10.51 0.18
CA ALA A 94 1.27 -11.71 -0.02
C ALA A 94 1.43 -12.71 1.12
N GLY A 95 2.48 -12.55 1.92
CA GLY A 95 2.72 -13.45 3.04
C GLY A 95 1.82 -13.18 4.21
N ASN A 96 2.04 -13.92 5.29
CA ASN A 96 1.23 -13.81 6.48
C ASN A 96 1.81 -12.88 7.55
N SER A 97 2.88 -12.18 7.24
CA SER A 97 3.48 -11.26 8.19
C SER A 97 2.56 -10.08 8.46
N PRO A 98 2.21 -9.82 9.71
CA PRO A 98 1.37 -8.68 10.02
C PRO A 98 2.10 -7.34 10.00
N ASP A 99 3.43 -7.38 9.99
CA ASP A 99 4.26 -6.19 10.17
C ASP A 99 4.73 -5.57 8.86
N VAL A 100 4.22 -6.03 7.72
CA VAL A 100 4.61 -5.47 6.45
C VAL A 100 4.08 -4.03 6.34
N HIS A 101 4.98 -3.14 5.96
CA HIS A 101 4.67 -1.71 5.89
C HIS A 101 3.81 -1.40 4.67
N LEU A 102 2.67 -0.74 4.89
CA LEU A 102 1.82 -0.26 3.80
C LEU A 102 1.94 1.25 3.68
N PRO A 103 1.88 1.79 2.46
CA PRO A 103 1.87 3.23 2.31
C PRO A 103 0.56 3.83 2.80
N LEU A 104 0.64 5.08 3.25
CA LEU A 104 -0.54 5.78 3.74
C LEU A 104 -1.66 5.81 2.69
N GLU A 105 -1.27 5.95 1.44
CA GLU A 105 -2.23 5.97 0.34
C GLU A 105 -3.04 4.69 0.24
N ALA A 106 -2.41 3.55 0.57
CA ALA A 106 -3.12 2.28 0.57
C ALA A 106 -4.16 2.24 1.68
N LEU A 107 -3.87 2.88 2.81
CA LEU A 107 -4.83 2.94 3.91
C LEU A 107 -6.03 3.80 3.55
N SER A 108 -5.80 4.90 2.88
CA SER A 108 -6.91 5.79 2.51
C SER A 108 -7.86 5.13 1.53
N LEU A 109 -7.40 4.11 0.82
CA LEU A 109 -8.25 3.36 -0.10
C LEU A 109 -9.13 2.33 0.61
N HIS A 110 -8.96 2.18 1.91
CA HIS A 110 -9.87 1.42 2.75
C HIS A 110 -10.91 2.34 3.39
N ALA A 111 -11.14 3.50 2.79
CA ALA A 111 -12.15 4.42 3.26
C ALA A 111 -13.50 3.71 3.30
N GLY A 112 -14.26 3.94 4.37
CA GLY A 112 -15.50 3.23 4.59
C GLY A 112 -15.39 2.12 5.61
N TYR A 113 -14.18 1.70 5.93
CA TYR A 113 -13.95 0.72 6.98
C TYR A 113 -13.37 1.45 8.20
N PRO A 114 -13.76 1.09 9.40
CA PRO A 114 -13.18 1.71 10.58
C PRO A 114 -11.73 1.29 10.73
N ASN A 115 -10.87 2.27 10.87
CA ASN A 115 -9.46 2.06 11.14
C ASN A 115 -9.18 2.51 12.56
N HIS A 116 -8.45 1.69 13.29
CA HIS A 116 -8.11 1.98 14.68
C HIS A 116 -6.62 2.30 14.76
N TRP A 117 -6.31 3.52 15.16
CA TRP A 117 -4.93 3.98 15.26
C TRP A 117 -4.44 3.86 16.70
N PHE A 118 -3.22 3.42 16.85
CA PHE A 118 -2.58 3.24 18.13
C PHE A 118 -1.21 3.91 18.11
N SER A 119 -0.80 4.39 19.27
CA SER A 119 0.51 5.04 19.37
C SER A 119 1.67 4.05 19.36
N THR A 120 1.41 2.79 19.63
CA THR A 120 2.46 1.76 19.59
C THR A 120 1.98 0.53 18.85
N LEU A 121 2.95 -0.22 18.31
CA LEU A 121 2.66 -1.48 17.63
C LEU A 121 2.07 -2.49 18.60
N GLU A 122 2.52 -2.48 19.82
CA GLU A 122 2.07 -3.40 20.86
C GLU A 122 0.58 -3.27 21.12
N GLN A 123 0.11 -2.04 21.24
CA GLN A 123 -1.31 -1.77 21.46
C GLN A 123 -2.15 -2.24 20.27
N ALA A 124 -1.63 -2.03 19.07
CA ALA A 124 -2.34 -2.46 17.87
C ALA A 124 -2.44 -3.98 17.81
N ARG A 125 -1.37 -4.68 18.17
CA ARG A 125 -1.37 -6.14 18.18
C ARG A 125 -2.35 -6.70 19.20
N GLU A 126 -2.43 -6.05 20.36
CA GLU A 126 -3.37 -6.47 21.39
C GLU A 126 -4.80 -6.30 20.91
N HIS A 127 -5.10 -5.17 20.28
CA HIS A 127 -6.43 -4.94 19.75
C HIS A 127 -6.78 -5.97 18.68
N ALA A 128 -5.83 -6.27 17.78
CA ALA A 128 -6.05 -7.24 16.72
C ALA A 128 -6.27 -8.64 17.28
N ALA A 129 -5.58 -8.98 18.36
CA ALA A 129 -5.74 -10.28 19.00
C ALA A 129 -7.14 -10.46 19.57
N GLN A 130 -7.73 -9.38 20.05
CA GLN A 130 -9.06 -9.42 20.67
C GLN A 130 -10.18 -9.29 19.64
N ARG A 131 -9.98 -8.47 18.61
CA ARG A 131 -11.07 -8.11 17.69
C ARG A 131 -10.81 -8.50 16.25
N GLY A 132 -9.62 -9.03 15.98
CA GLY A 132 -9.26 -9.37 14.62
C GLY A 132 -8.76 -8.15 13.84
N GLY A 133 -8.37 -8.38 12.61
CA GLY A 133 -7.83 -7.34 11.74
C GLY A 133 -6.35 -7.51 11.52
N GLN A 134 -5.80 -6.66 10.68
CA GLN A 134 -4.39 -6.64 10.34
C GLN A 134 -3.71 -5.44 10.93
N VAL A 135 -2.55 -5.65 11.53
CA VAL A 135 -1.75 -4.58 12.09
C VAL A 135 -0.78 -4.08 11.02
N VAL A 136 -0.76 -2.76 10.84
CA VAL A 136 0.17 -2.12 9.91
C VAL A 136 0.91 -1.03 10.65
N GLN A 137 2.22 -1.03 10.54
CA GLN A 137 3.07 -0.09 11.25
C GLN A 137 3.45 1.11 10.39
N PHE A 138 3.35 2.30 10.97
CA PHE A 138 3.77 3.55 10.35
C PHE A 138 4.67 4.29 11.33
N GLY A 139 5.98 4.21 11.12
CA GLY A 139 6.91 4.82 12.06
C GLY A 139 6.72 4.27 13.45
N THR A 140 6.40 5.12 14.41
CA THR A 140 6.14 4.70 15.79
C THR A 140 4.68 4.36 16.05
N GLN A 141 3.82 4.63 15.06
CA GLN A 141 2.39 4.38 15.20
C GLN A 141 2.00 3.09 14.49
N ALA A 142 0.84 2.60 14.80
CA ALA A 142 0.30 1.43 14.13
C ALA A 142 -1.20 1.59 13.94
N VAL A 143 -1.70 0.93 12.92
CA VAL A 143 -3.13 0.94 12.63
C VAL A 143 -3.60 -0.49 12.47
N VAL A 144 -4.81 -0.76 12.92
CA VAL A 144 -5.45 -2.06 12.70
C VAL A 144 -6.51 -1.86 11.61
N LEU A 145 -6.32 -2.58 10.52
CA LEU A 145 -7.27 -2.57 9.42
C LEU A 145 -8.27 -3.70 9.61
N PRO A 146 -9.53 -3.48 9.25
CA PRO A 146 -10.51 -4.55 9.37
C PRO A 146 -10.19 -5.70 8.44
N ASN A 147 -10.63 -6.87 8.82
CA ASN A 147 -10.50 -8.04 7.95
C ASN A 147 -11.47 -7.87 6.79
N VAL A 148 -10.92 -7.74 5.60
CA VAL A 148 -11.72 -7.46 4.41
C VAL A 148 -12.75 -8.55 4.14
N ALA A 149 -12.40 -9.79 4.46
CA ALA A 149 -13.32 -10.90 4.23
C ALA A 149 -14.59 -10.79 5.07
N GLU A 150 -14.49 -10.14 6.21
CA GLU A 150 -15.63 -10.02 7.11
C GLU A 150 -16.38 -8.70 6.94
N ALA A 151 -15.63 -7.62 6.79
CA ALA A 151 -16.21 -6.30 6.87
C ALA A 151 -17.35 -6.04 5.88
N PRO A 152 -17.18 -6.31 4.60
CA PRO A 152 -18.25 -5.98 3.65
C PRO A 152 -19.50 -6.82 3.85
N ALA A 153 -19.30 -8.10 4.11
CA ALA A 153 -20.44 -9.01 4.19
C ALA A 153 -21.39 -8.63 5.30
N GLY A 154 -20.84 -8.19 6.42
CA GLY A 154 -21.67 -7.85 7.54
C GLY A 154 -22.44 -6.55 7.38
N HIS A 155 -21.88 -5.63 6.63
CA HIS A 155 -22.42 -4.28 6.61
C HIS A 155 -23.32 -3.97 5.44
N TRP A 156 -23.03 -4.58 4.33
CA TRP A 156 -23.74 -4.24 3.13
C TRP A 156 -25.03 -5.01 2.96
N GLY A 157 -25.12 -6.09 3.71
CA GLY A 157 -26.31 -6.92 3.69
C GLY A 157 -27.56 -6.28 4.22
#